data_c88f1df6776a323e17014fe2c1319db0
#
_entry.id   c88f1df6776a323e17014fe2c1319db0
#
_cell.length_a   1.000
_cell.length_b   1.000
_cell.length_c   1.000
_cell.angle_alpha   90.00
_cell.angle_beta   90.00
_cell.angle_gamma   90.00
#
_symmetry.space_group_name_H-M   'P 1'
#
loop_
_entity.id
_entity.type
_entity.pdbx_description
1 polymer ?
#
loop_
_entity_poly.entity_id
_entity_poly.type
_entity_poly.pdbx_seq_one_letter_code
_entity_poly.pdbx_strand_id
1 'polypeptide(L)'
;MNDLVENTNKNAGERTTHSDCLLAACRAVVSTASQLRVSQIAFLLLIDLNPGITSRQAANFLDVSESATSRNIDIFSDIPNKANEGRMLGFVTEKKDKDDRRLRRVWLTPKGRIFIDTIHRLTHGSMV
;
A
#
# COMPACT_ATOMS: atom_id res chain seq x y z
N MET A 1 9.71 -4.28 29.39
CA MET A 1 9.34 -4.64 28.04
C MET A 1 10.31 -5.63 27.40
N ASN A 2 11.57 -5.37 27.55
CA ASN A 2 12.59 -6.24 26.95
C ASN A 2 12.68 -7.62 27.58
N ASP A 3 12.27 -7.75 28.83
CA ASP A 3 12.32 -9.03 29.53
C ASP A 3 11.50 -10.12 28.84
N LEU A 4 10.37 -9.73 28.25
CA LEU A 4 9.54 -10.68 27.51
C LEU A 4 10.25 -11.22 26.28
N VAL A 5 11.03 -10.38 25.63
CA VAL A 5 11.79 -10.77 24.45
C VAL A 5 12.93 -11.71 24.84
N GLU A 6 13.64 -11.38 25.91
CA GLU A 6 14.78 -12.17 26.36
C GLU A 6 14.39 -13.57 26.79
N ASN A 7 13.16 -13.73 27.29
CA ASN A 7 12.69 -15.03 27.78
C ASN A 7 11.94 -15.83 26.72
N THR A 8 11.92 -15.37 25.51
CA THR A 8 11.24 -16.10 24.45
C THR A 8 12.10 -17.23 23.93
N ASN A 9 11.53 -18.03 23.04
CA ASN A 9 12.19 -19.20 22.50
C ASN A 9 13.36 -18.83 21.57
N LYS A 10 13.96 -19.87 20.99
CA LYS A 10 15.11 -19.72 20.11
C LYS A 10 14.89 -18.81 18.88
N ASN A 11 13.63 -18.42 18.59
CA ASN A 11 13.31 -17.56 17.45
C ASN A 11 13.25 -16.09 17.83
N ALA A 12 13.58 -15.73 19.07
CA ALA A 12 13.47 -14.35 19.54
C ALA A 12 14.27 -13.36 18.70
N GLY A 13 15.51 -13.72 18.34
CA GLY A 13 16.36 -12.84 17.52
C GLY A 13 15.79 -12.63 16.14
N GLU A 14 15.25 -13.68 15.52
CA GLU A 14 14.63 -13.59 14.21
C GLU A 14 13.39 -12.69 14.23
N ARG A 15 12.51 -12.87 15.23
CA ARG A 15 11.33 -12.03 15.37
C ARG A 15 11.69 -10.57 15.60
N THR A 16 12.73 -10.30 16.38
CA THR A 16 13.20 -8.94 16.62
C THR A 16 13.66 -8.29 15.31
N THR A 17 14.40 -9.04 14.49
CA THR A 17 14.85 -8.56 13.18
C THR A 17 13.68 -8.23 12.28
N HIS A 18 12.66 -9.11 12.25
CA HIS A 18 11.46 -8.85 11.45
C HIS A 18 10.71 -7.62 11.94
N SER A 19 10.60 -7.45 13.25
CA SER A 19 9.95 -6.28 13.82
C SER A 19 10.71 -5.00 13.48
N ASP A 20 12.04 -5.03 13.51
CA ASP A 20 12.85 -3.89 13.13
C ASP A 20 12.63 -3.52 11.66
N CYS A 21 12.57 -4.51 10.78
CA CYS A 21 12.33 -4.26 9.36
C CYS A 21 10.94 -3.68 9.12
N LEU A 22 9.92 -4.23 9.77
CA LEU A 22 8.57 -3.71 9.66
C LEU A 22 8.47 -2.29 10.20
N LEU A 23 9.10 -2.03 11.32
CA LEU A 23 9.12 -0.69 11.91
C LEU A 23 9.76 0.31 10.93
N ALA A 24 10.88 -0.07 10.33
CA ALA A 24 11.55 0.78 9.35
C ALA A 24 10.63 1.07 8.15
N ALA A 25 9.92 0.06 7.66
CA ALA A 25 8.97 0.23 6.56
C ALA A 25 7.82 1.17 6.96
N CYS A 26 7.26 0.99 8.15
CA CYS A 26 6.20 1.86 8.65
C CYS A 26 6.68 3.30 8.79
N ARG A 27 7.89 3.51 9.28
CA ARG A 27 8.46 4.85 9.40
C ARG A 27 8.65 5.51 8.04
N ALA A 28 9.04 4.73 7.03
CA ALA A 28 9.16 5.24 5.66
C ALA A 28 7.79 5.68 5.12
N VAL A 29 6.73 4.92 5.41
CA VAL A 29 5.37 5.30 5.04
C VAL A 29 4.98 6.61 5.71
N VAL A 30 5.22 6.72 7.01
CA VAL A 30 4.89 7.93 7.78
C VAL A 30 5.63 9.15 7.23
N SER A 31 6.91 8.98 6.84
CA SER A 31 7.70 10.07 6.27
C SER A 31 7.17 10.55 4.92
N THR A 32 6.66 9.61 4.11
CA THR A 32 6.21 9.92 2.76
C THR A 32 4.76 10.41 2.76
N ALA A 33 3.91 9.77 3.55
CA ALA A 33 2.48 10.07 3.56
C ALA A 33 1.91 9.70 4.94
N SER A 34 2.08 10.61 5.89
CA SER A 34 1.79 10.36 7.31
C SER A 34 0.33 9.99 7.61
N GLN A 35 -0.58 10.25 6.69
CA GLN A 35 -2.00 10.00 6.92
C GLN A 35 -2.52 8.73 6.25
N LEU A 36 -1.65 7.92 5.67
CA LEU A 36 -2.07 6.68 5.06
C LEU A 36 -2.51 5.68 6.13
N ARG A 37 -3.65 5.07 5.87
CA ARG A 37 -4.17 3.99 6.71
C ARG A 37 -3.59 2.66 6.26
N VAL A 38 -3.56 1.69 7.16
CA VAL A 38 -3.10 0.33 6.84
C VAL A 38 -3.91 -0.24 5.67
N SER A 39 -5.22 0.00 5.64
CA SER A 39 -6.07 -0.48 4.55
C SER A 39 -5.68 0.12 3.20
N GLN A 40 -5.18 1.34 3.18
CA GLN A 40 -4.72 1.99 1.97
C GLN A 40 -3.38 1.44 1.51
N ILE A 41 -2.49 1.12 2.43
CA ILE A 41 -1.24 0.43 2.11
C ILE A 41 -1.56 -0.95 1.53
N ALA A 42 -2.49 -1.67 2.14
CA ALA A 42 -2.93 -2.97 1.63
C ALA A 42 -3.47 -2.86 0.19
N PHE A 43 -4.22 -1.80 -0.10
CA PHE A 43 -4.72 -1.55 -1.45
C PHE A 43 -3.57 -1.37 -2.45
N LEU A 44 -2.57 -0.56 -2.11
CA LEU A 44 -1.41 -0.35 -2.98
C LEU A 44 -0.61 -1.64 -3.20
N LEU A 45 -0.43 -2.43 -2.16
CA LEU A 45 0.26 -3.72 -2.25
C LEU A 45 -0.52 -4.70 -3.13
N LEU A 46 -1.84 -4.67 -3.04
CA LEU A 46 -2.69 -5.52 -3.89
C LEU A 46 -2.54 -5.16 -5.35
N ILE A 47 -2.46 -3.88 -5.69
CA ILE A 47 -2.21 -3.42 -7.07
C ILE A 47 -0.84 -3.89 -7.54
N ASP A 48 0.17 -3.81 -6.68
CA ASP A 48 1.51 -4.30 -7.01
C ASP A 48 1.50 -5.78 -7.39
N LEU A 49 0.75 -6.58 -6.63
CA LEU A 49 0.64 -8.01 -6.88
C LEU A 49 -0.26 -8.34 -8.08
N ASN A 50 -1.19 -7.46 -8.42
CA ASN A 50 -2.19 -7.70 -9.46
C ASN A 50 -2.37 -6.45 -10.32
N PRO A 51 -1.38 -6.10 -11.17
CA PRO A 51 -1.51 -4.92 -12.03
C PRO A 51 -2.73 -5.05 -12.95
N GLY A 52 -3.52 -4.00 -13.04
CA GLY A 52 -4.75 -4.01 -13.83
C GLY A 52 -5.95 -4.59 -13.11
N ILE A 53 -5.85 -4.83 -11.81
CA ILE A 53 -6.98 -5.32 -11.01
C ILE A 53 -8.15 -4.33 -11.11
N THR A 54 -9.38 -4.86 -11.17
CA THR A 54 -10.56 -4.00 -11.21
C THR A 54 -10.92 -3.52 -9.80
N SER A 55 -11.63 -2.41 -9.73
CA SER A 55 -12.15 -1.88 -8.46
C SER A 55 -13.00 -2.91 -7.71
N ARG A 56 -13.81 -3.68 -8.45
CA ARG A 56 -14.64 -4.73 -7.83
C ARG A 56 -13.81 -5.88 -7.27
N GLN A 57 -12.81 -6.34 -8.02
CA GLN A 57 -11.91 -7.40 -7.54
C GLN A 57 -11.16 -6.97 -6.29
N ALA A 58 -10.66 -5.74 -6.28
CA ALA A 58 -9.97 -5.20 -5.11
C ALA A 58 -10.90 -5.08 -3.90
N ALA A 59 -12.10 -4.58 -4.10
CA ALA A 59 -13.09 -4.47 -3.05
C ALA A 59 -13.40 -5.83 -2.43
N ASN A 60 -13.61 -6.84 -3.28
CA ASN A 60 -13.91 -8.19 -2.82
C ASN A 60 -12.74 -8.80 -2.05
N PHE A 61 -11.53 -8.65 -2.55
CA PHE A 61 -10.35 -9.22 -1.90
C PHE A 61 -10.11 -8.58 -0.52
N LEU A 62 -10.26 -7.26 -0.43
CA LEU A 62 -10.01 -6.53 0.81
C LEU A 62 -11.21 -6.48 1.74
N ASP A 63 -12.34 -7.03 1.32
CA ASP A 63 -13.59 -7.04 2.09
C ASP A 63 -14.03 -5.62 2.48
N VAL A 64 -14.01 -4.74 1.50
CA VAL A 64 -14.47 -3.37 1.63
C VAL A 64 -15.50 -3.07 0.55
N SER A 65 -16.20 -1.94 0.66
CA SER A 65 -17.18 -1.55 -0.35
C SER A 65 -16.50 -1.07 -1.62
N GLU A 66 -17.22 -1.18 -2.75
CA GLU A 66 -16.72 -0.61 -4.02
C GLU A 66 -16.59 0.90 -3.91
N SER A 67 -17.45 1.56 -3.14
CA SER A 67 -17.35 3.01 -2.90
C SER A 67 -16.05 3.36 -2.19
N ALA A 68 -15.67 2.60 -1.18
CA ALA A 68 -14.40 2.82 -0.46
C ALA A 68 -13.21 2.61 -1.39
N THR A 69 -13.27 1.58 -2.24
CA THR A 69 -12.22 1.30 -3.21
C THR A 69 -12.10 2.43 -4.24
N SER A 70 -13.22 2.88 -4.78
CA SER A 70 -13.23 4.01 -5.73
C SER A 70 -12.66 5.27 -5.10
N ARG A 71 -12.98 5.53 -3.84
CA ARG A 71 -12.41 6.67 -3.13
C ARG A 71 -10.89 6.54 -2.96
N ASN A 72 -10.38 5.35 -2.68
CA ASN A 72 -8.94 5.12 -2.60
C ASN A 72 -8.26 5.34 -3.93
N ILE A 73 -8.87 4.90 -5.03
CA ILE A 73 -8.35 5.16 -6.37
C ILE A 73 -8.22 6.67 -6.59
N ASP A 74 -9.25 7.43 -6.24
CA ASP A 74 -9.23 8.89 -6.39
C ASP A 74 -8.17 9.54 -5.53
N ILE A 75 -8.01 9.08 -4.28
CA ILE A 75 -7.00 9.62 -3.36
C ILE A 75 -5.58 9.43 -3.93
N PHE A 76 -5.31 8.25 -4.50
CA PHE A 76 -3.97 7.92 -5.00
C PHE A 76 -3.74 8.29 -6.45
N SER A 77 -4.75 8.81 -7.13
CA SER A 77 -4.70 9.10 -8.56
C SER A 77 -3.58 10.09 -8.92
N ASP A 78 -3.05 9.91 -10.13
CA ASP A 78 -2.11 10.85 -10.73
C ASP A 78 -2.82 12.01 -11.44
N ILE A 79 -4.15 12.06 -11.35
CA ILE A 79 -4.97 13.14 -11.91
C ILE A 79 -5.64 13.90 -10.78
N PRO A 80 -5.58 15.24 -10.77
CA PRO A 80 -6.25 16.03 -9.74
C PRO A 80 -7.76 15.78 -9.70
N ASN A 81 -8.30 15.60 -8.52
CA ASN A 81 -9.73 15.43 -8.28
C ASN A 81 -10.06 15.90 -6.86
N LYS A 82 -11.35 15.86 -6.49
CA LYS A 82 -11.77 16.34 -5.17
C LYS A 82 -11.17 15.53 -4.02
N ALA A 83 -10.98 14.23 -4.21
CA ALA A 83 -10.51 13.36 -3.14
C ALA A 83 -9.02 13.59 -2.82
N ASN A 84 -8.22 13.99 -3.81
CA ASN A 84 -6.79 14.22 -3.62
C ASN A 84 -6.39 15.70 -3.66
N GLU A 85 -7.34 16.58 -3.56
CA GLU A 85 -7.13 18.02 -3.65
C GLU A 85 -6.05 18.49 -2.67
N GLY A 86 -5.01 19.14 -3.21
CA GLY A 86 -3.90 19.64 -2.41
C GLY A 86 -2.95 18.56 -1.87
N ARG A 87 -3.21 17.28 -2.11
CA ARG A 87 -2.42 16.18 -1.55
C ARG A 87 -2.22 15.06 -2.55
N MET A 88 -2.08 15.39 -3.81
CA MET A 88 -1.95 14.39 -4.85
C MET A 88 -0.67 13.59 -4.71
N LEU A 89 -0.78 12.34 -4.27
CA LEU A 89 0.37 11.44 -4.15
C LEU A 89 0.81 10.88 -5.50
N GLY A 90 -0.14 10.65 -6.41
CA GLY A 90 0.17 10.22 -7.76
C GLY A 90 0.70 8.80 -7.84
N PHE A 91 0.27 7.91 -6.94
CA PHE A 91 0.76 6.53 -6.88
C PHE A 91 0.04 5.59 -7.83
N VAL A 92 -1.14 5.95 -8.31
CA VAL A 92 -2.01 5.07 -9.06
C VAL A 92 -2.49 5.76 -10.33
N THR A 93 -2.52 5.02 -11.43
CA THR A 93 -3.18 5.43 -12.67
C THR A 93 -4.29 4.44 -13.00
N GLU A 94 -5.28 4.87 -13.75
CA GLU A 94 -6.46 4.06 -14.01
C GLU A 94 -6.93 4.14 -15.43
N LYS A 95 -7.69 3.10 -15.84
CA LYS A 95 -8.48 3.09 -17.07
C LYS A 95 -9.81 2.40 -16.79
N LYS A 96 -10.86 2.84 -17.47
CA LYS A 96 -12.14 2.14 -17.38
C LYS A 96 -12.04 0.79 -18.07
N ASP A 97 -12.68 -0.22 -17.49
CA ASP A 97 -12.73 -1.53 -18.08
C ASP A 97 -13.45 -1.49 -19.44
N LYS A 98 -12.97 -2.27 -20.40
CA LYS A 98 -13.55 -2.28 -21.76
C LYS A 98 -14.97 -2.79 -21.78
N ASP A 99 -15.25 -3.82 -21.00
CA ASP A 99 -16.52 -4.53 -21.04
C ASP A 99 -17.54 -3.93 -20.08
N ASP A 100 -17.09 -3.40 -18.95
CA ASP A 100 -17.97 -2.74 -17.98
C ASP A 100 -17.34 -1.43 -17.54
N ARG A 101 -17.80 -0.34 -18.14
CA ARG A 101 -17.21 0.98 -17.92
C ARG A 101 -17.44 1.53 -16.52
N ARG A 102 -18.25 0.86 -15.70
CA ARG A 102 -18.42 1.21 -14.29
C ARG A 102 -17.22 0.73 -13.46
N LEU A 103 -16.47 -0.25 -13.97
CA LEU A 103 -15.29 -0.78 -13.30
C LEU A 103 -14.06 -0.01 -13.74
N ARG A 104 -13.18 0.23 -12.78
CA ARG A 104 -11.91 0.91 -13.01
C ARG A 104 -10.79 -0.11 -12.85
N ARG A 105 -9.88 -0.16 -13.80
CA ARG A 105 -8.67 -0.96 -13.70
C ARG A 105 -7.53 -0.05 -13.27
N VAL A 106 -6.68 -0.55 -12.37
CA VAL A 106 -5.66 0.29 -11.75
C VAL A 106 -4.27 -0.33 -11.85
N TRP A 107 -3.29 0.55 -11.94
CA TRP A 107 -1.86 0.20 -11.96
C TRP A 107 -1.10 1.18 -11.10
N LEU A 108 0.06 0.77 -10.59
CA LEU A 108 0.97 1.71 -9.94
C LEU A 108 1.65 2.58 -11.01
N THR A 109 1.80 3.86 -10.71
CA THR A 109 2.64 4.76 -11.50
C THR A 109 4.11 4.48 -11.17
N PRO A 110 5.07 5.03 -11.94
CA PRO A 110 6.48 4.95 -11.53
C PRO A 110 6.73 5.46 -10.11
N LYS A 111 6.03 6.52 -9.71
CA LYS A 111 6.13 7.06 -8.36
C LYS A 111 5.58 6.08 -7.32
N GLY A 112 4.46 5.45 -7.61
CA GLY A 112 3.88 4.42 -6.74
C GLY A 112 4.79 3.21 -6.64
N ARG A 113 5.42 2.82 -7.74
CA ARG A 113 6.36 1.71 -7.73
C ARG A 113 7.57 1.99 -6.85
N ILE A 114 8.13 3.19 -6.92
CA ILE A 114 9.26 3.58 -6.07
C ILE A 114 8.86 3.49 -4.60
N PHE A 115 7.67 3.95 -4.26
CA PHE A 115 7.15 3.90 -2.90
C PHE A 115 7.04 2.45 -2.41
N ILE A 116 6.44 1.57 -3.20
CA ILE A 116 6.26 0.17 -2.84
C ILE A 116 7.61 -0.55 -2.79
N ASP A 117 8.51 -0.29 -3.72
CA ASP A 117 9.84 -0.90 -3.72
C ASP A 117 10.63 -0.53 -2.46
N THR A 118 10.46 0.70 -1.98
CA THR A 118 11.09 1.14 -0.73
C THR A 118 10.57 0.32 0.45
N ILE A 119 9.26 0.12 0.50
CA ILE A 119 8.64 -0.71 1.55
C ILE A 119 9.18 -2.14 1.46
N HIS A 120 9.24 -2.71 0.27
CA HIS A 120 9.78 -4.07 0.07
C HIS A 120 11.21 -4.22 0.58
N ARG A 121 12.08 -3.29 0.21
CA ARG A 121 13.47 -3.35 0.65
C ARG A 121 13.58 -3.31 2.17
N LEU A 122 12.83 -2.44 2.80
CA LEU A 122 12.88 -2.29 4.25
C LEU A 122 12.30 -3.49 4.97
N THR A 123 11.23 -4.10 4.45
CA THR A 123 10.65 -5.29 5.07
C THR A 123 11.56 -6.52 4.95
N HIS A 124 12.41 -6.55 3.93
CA HIS A 124 13.38 -7.65 3.76
C HIS A 124 14.73 -7.36 4.42
N GLY A 125 14.88 -6.20 5.06
CA GLY A 125 16.14 -5.82 5.69
C GLY A 125 17.21 -5.41 4.70
N SER A 126 16.87 -5.21 3.43
CA SER A 126 17.82 -4.77 2.41
C SER A 126 18.01 -3.27 2.50
N MET A 127 19.28 -2.86 2.63
CA MET A 127 19.64 -1.44 2.70
C MET A 127 20.16 -0.92 1.36
N VAL A 128 20.16 -1.77 0.37
CA VAL A 128 20.76 -1.45 -0.93
C VAL A 128 19.71 -1.29 -2.00
#